data_d43e931473b88640972111b4da9005cd
#
_entry.id   d43e931473b88640972111b4da9005cd
#
_cell.length_a   1.000
_cell.length_b   1.000
_cell.length_c   1.000
_cell.angle_alpha   90.00
_cell.angle_beta   90.00
_cell.angle_gamma   90.00
#
_symmetry.space_group_name_H-M   'P 1'
#
loop_
_entity.id
_entity.type
_entity.pdbx_description
1 polymer ?
#
loop_
_entity_poly.entity_id
_entity_poly.type
_entity_poly.pdbx_seq_one_letter_code
_entity_poly.pdbx_strand_id
1 'polypeptide(L)'
;MVRILHAGDFHLDSAFGALTPEQSRQRRMESRRSPERLVDWANDHGVQLLLLAGDLFDGGDLCGDTAPLLAQALAQFRGQAVIAPGNHDPYTPESPYARTPWSDNVHIFTEDRMQTFSFPELGCAVHGAAFTAPECPADRVLSGFRAPEDGLIHIGLLHGDVTGSASRYRPLRTADIAASALDYLALGHVHAGALSAAGDVTYGYCGCPEGRGFDELGDKGFLTGQVERGHTELRFVPFARRRYCIVQADVTDGDPLAALERTLPHDTESDIYRIRLTGTPEEPPRLPLLQEALAERFFALQLRDETSVRREVWDRCGEDTLRGLFLEELRHQYDAAPDDGARRRIEQAARFGAAAMDNREV
;
A
#
# COMPACT_ATOMS: atom_id res chain seq x y z
N MET A 1 15.67 -22.88 -15.58
CA MET A 1 15.06 -21.53 -15.59
C MET A 1 13.54 -21.67 -15.47
N VAL A 2 12.94 -20.99 -14.53
CA VAL A 2 11.49 -20.90 -14.37
C VAL A 2 11.04 -19.43 -14.42
N ARG A 3 9.96 -19.15 -15.14
CA ARG A 3 9.38 -17.80 -15.22
C ARG A 3 8.32 -17.65 -14.16
N ILE A 4 8.51 -16.69 -13.26
CA ILE A 4 7.65 -16.47 -12.11
C ILE A 4 6.92 -15.14 -12.15
N LEU A 5 5.79 -15.08 -11.47
CA LEU A 5 5.14 -13.87 -11.00
C LEU A 5 4.96 -13.99 -9.49
N HIS A 6 5.42 -13.00 -8.74
CA HIS A 6 5.32 -12.92 -7.30
C HIS A 6 4.44 -11.75 -6.90
N ALA A 7 3.30 -12.04 -6.30
CA ALA A 7 2.31 -11.09 -5.78
C ALA A 7 1.87 -11.49 -4.37
N GLY A 8 1.20 -10.60 -3.66
CA GLY A 8 0.66 -10.80 -2.31
C GLY A 8 -0.07 -9.56 -1.85
N ASP A 9 -0.46 -9.52 -0.60
CA ASP A 9 -1.02 -8.33 0.06
C ASP A 9 -2.19 -7.70 -0.73
N PHE A 10 -3.08 -8.54 -1.27
CA PHE A 10 -4.27 -8.10 -2.02
C PHE A 10 -5.31 -7.46 -1.11
N HIS A 11 -5.44 -7.97 0.11
CA HIS A 11 -6.44 -7.55 1.07
C HIS A 11 -7.81 -7.37 0.44
N LEU A 12 -8.28 -8.39 -0.26
CA LEU A 12 -9.60 -8.38 -0.88
C LEU A 12 -10.67 -8.06 0.16
N ASP A 13 -11.65 -7.26 -0.24
CA ASP A 13 -12.73 -6.73 0.59
C ASP A 13 -12.34 -5.62 1.59
N SER A 14 -11.15 -5.05 1.52
CA SER A 14 -10.79 -3.85 2.27
C SER A 14 -11.83 -2.73 2.16
N ALA A 15 -12.02 -2.00 3.25
CA ALA A 15 -13.10 -1.01 3.37
C ALA A 15 -12.92 0.26 2.52
N PHE A 16 -11.68 0.65 2.15
CA PHE A 16 -11.34 1.90 1.46
C PHE A 16 -11.91 3.15 2.17
N GLY A 17 -11.76 3.22 3.51
CA GLY A 17 -12.43 4.20 4.37
C GLY A 17 -12.06 5.67 4.15
N ALA A 18 -11.03 5.97 3.35
CA ALA A 18 -10.66 7.33 2.98
C ALA A 18 -11.52 7.94 1.85
N LEU A 19 -12.44 7.16 1.26
CA LEU A 19 -13.24 7.51 0.09
C LEU A 19 -14.72 7.64 0.44
N THR A 20 -15.51 8.24 -0.45
CA THR A 20 -16.97 8.24 -0.31
C THR A 20 -17.55 6.81 -0.42
N PRO A 21 -18.78 6.54 0.08
CA PRO A 21 -19.38 5.21 0.00
C PRO A 21 -19.48 4.66 -1.43
N GLU A 22 -19.71 5.51 -2.42
CA GLU A 22 -19.79 5.13 -3.83
C GLU A 22 -18.42 4.78 -4.39
N GLN A 23 -17.42 5.63 -4.18
CA GLN A 23 -16.03 5.40 -4.57
C GLN A 23 -15.46 4.15 -3.89
N SER A 24 -15.73 3.94 -2.59
CA SER A 24 -15.33 2.75 -1.86
C SER A 24 -15.92 1.48 -2.45
N ARG A 25 -17.19 1.51 -2.85
CA ARG A 25 -17.86 0.40 -3.52
C ARG A 25 -17.21 0.08 -4.86
N GLN A 26 -16.92 1.10 -5.65
CA GLN A 26 -16.22 0.95 -6.93
C GLN A 26 -14.81 0.37 -6.71
N ARG A 27 -14.04 0.87 -5.74
CA ARG A 27 -12.70 0.36 -5.41
C ARG A 27 -12.74 -1.10 -4.98
N ARG A 28 -13.73 -1.52 -4.17
CA ARG A 28 -13.89 -2.95 -3.81
C ARG A 28 -14.15 -3.83 -5.04
N MET A 29 -15.00 -3.38 -5.97
CA MET A 29 -15.22 -4.11 -7.22
C MET A 29 -13.95 -4.19 -8.08
N GLU A 30 -13.17 -3.12 -8.16
CA GLU A 30 -11.89 -3.10 -8.88
C GLU A 30 -10.86 -4.04 -8.24
N SER A 31 -10.75 -4.00 -6.90
CA SER A 31 -9.86 -4.89 -6.13
C SER A 31 -10.23 -6.36 -6.32
N ARG A 32 -11.51 -6.72 -6.28
CA ARG A 32 -11.98 -8.10 -6.50
C ARG A 32 -11.68 -8.64 -7.91
N ARG A 33 -11.53 -7.75 -8.91
CA ARG A 33 -11.14 -8.12 -10.28
C ARG A 33 -9.62 -8.18 -10.48
N SER A 34 -8.83 -7.75 -9.50
CA SER A 34 -7.38 -7.75 -9.64
C SER A 34 -6.77 -9.15 -9.77
N PRO A 35 -7.27 -10.23 -9.11
CA PRO A 35 -6.77 -11.58 -9.36
C PRO A 35 -7.01 -12.07 -10.81
N GLU A 36 -8.18 -11.81 -11.38
CA GLU A 36 -8.49 -12.15 -12.79
C GLU A 36 -7.51 -11.44 -13.74
N ARG A 37 -7.34 -10.12 -13.59
CA ARG A 37 -6.39 -9.33 -14.38
C ARG A 37 -4.95 -9.82 -14.22
N LEU A 38 -4.54 -10.23 -13.00
CA LEU A 38 -3.22 -10.77 -12.73
C LEU A 38 -2.99 -12.09 -13.46
N VAL A 39 -3.97 -12.98 -13.43
CA VAL A 39 -3.94 -14.28 -14.12
C VAL A 39 -3.89 -14.09 -15.64
N ASP A 40 -4.70 -13.18 -16.19
CA ASP A 40 -4.68 -12.84 -17.62
C ASP A 40 -3.27 -12.35 -18.01
N TRP A 41 -2.72 -11.40 -17.25
CA TRP A 41 -1.38 -10.91 -17.49
C TRP A 41 -0.33 -12.03 -17.41
N ALA A 42 -0.41 -12.89 -16.42
CA ALA A 42 0.51 -14.02 -16.24
C ALA A 42 0.46 -15.00 -17.41
N ASN A 43 -0.75 -15.33 -17.88
CA ASN A 43 -0.96 -16.20 -19.03
C ASN A 43 -0.42 -15.59 -20.32
N ASP A 44 -0.62 -14.30 -20.56
CA ASP A 44 -0.19 -13.58 -21.76
C ASP A 44 1.35 -13.44 -21.81
N HIS A 45 2.02 -13.44 -20.65
CA HIS A 45 3.47 -13.33 -20.55
C HIS A 45 4.17 -14.68 -20.33
N GLY A 46 3.43 -15.79 -20.39
CA GLY A 46 3.97 -17.14 -20.28
C GLY A 46 4.61 -17.42 -18.93
N VAL A 47 4.03 -16.88 -17.84
CA VAL A 47 4.40 -17.22 -16.47
C VAL A 47 4.10 -18.68 -16.23
N GLN A 48 5.01 -19.39 -15.58
CA GLN A 48 4.89 -20.82 -15.30
C GLN A 48 4.55 -21.09 -13.84
N LEU A 49 4.98 -20.19 -12.95
CA LEU A 49 4.78 -20.32 -11.50
C LEU A 49 4.32 -18.99 -10.93
N LEU A 50 3.14 -19.00 -10.31
CA LEU A 50 2.55 -17.86 -9.59
C LEU A 50 2.77 -18.06 -8.09
N LEU A 51 3.48 -17.13 -7.47
CA LEU A 51 3.79 -17.11 -6.05
C LEU A 51 2.92 -16.07 -5.34
N LEU A 52 2.00 -16.50 -4.49
CA LEU A 52 1.09 -15.65 -3.73
C LEU A 52 1.50 -15.61 -2.26
N ALA A 53 2.11 -14.49 -1.85
CA ALA A 53 2.82 -14.36 -0.59
C ALA A 53 1.93 -13.87 0.58
N GLY A 54 0.68 -14.32 0.65
CA GLY A 54 -0.24 -14.10 1.78
C GLY A 54 -0.99 -12.78 1.74
N ASP A 55 -1.81 -12.58 2.78
CA ASP A 55 -2.72 -11.45 2.94
C ASP A 55 -3.56 -11.21 1.67
N LEU A 56 -4.12 -12.30 1.11
CA LEU A 56 -5.01 -12.23 -0.04
C LEU A 56 -6.38 -11.68 0.37
N PHE A 57 -6.78 -11.92 1.61
CA PHE A 57 -8.04 -11.49 2.20
C PHE A 57 -7.79 -10.53 3.38
N ASP A 58 -8.70 -9.56 3.59
CA ASP A 58 -8.56 -8.55 4.66
C ASP A 58 -9.28 -8.96 5.97
N GLY A 59 -9.11 -10.20 6.41
CA GLY A 59 -9.65 -10.68 7.69
C GLY A 59 -11.10 -11.19 7.64
N GLY A 60 -11.83 -11.10 8.77
CA GLY A 60 -13.02 -11.90 9.04
C GLY A 60 -14.32 -11.53 8.31
N ASP A 61 -14.45 -10.35 7.71
CA ASP A 61 -15.72 -9.87 7.10
C ASP A 61 -15.71 -10.00 5.57
N LEU A 62 -15.30 -11.15 5.06
CA LEU A 62 -15.30 -11.42 3.62
C LEU A 62 -16.73 -11.49 3.09
N CYS A 63 -16.96 -10.89 1.92
CA CYS A 63 -18.16 -11.20 1.17
C CYS A 63 -18.12 -12.66 0.71
N GLY A 64 -19.25 -13.34 0.83
CA GLY A 64 -19.33 -14.80 0.64
C GLY A 64 -18.89 -15.34 -0.73
N ASP A 65 -18.72 -14.47 -1.73
CA ASP A 65 -18.29 -14.79 -3.10
C ASP A 65 -16.80 -14.47 -3.38
N THR A 66 -16.08 -13.81 -2.48
CA THR A 66 -14.71 -13.34 -2.73
C THR A 66 -13.72 -14.49 -2.90
N ALA A 67 -13.73 -15.47 -2.00
CA ALA A 67 -12.85 -16.64 -2.12
C ALA A 67 -13.19 -17.52 -3.35
N PRO A 68 -14.46 -17.80 -3.66
CA PRO A 68 -14.84 -18.43 -4.94
C PRO A 68 -14.36 -17.68 -6.18
N LEU A 69 -14.42 -16.34 -6.20
CA LEU A 69 -13.93 -15.54 -7.34
C LEU A 69 -12.40 -15.66 -7.49
N LEU A 70 -11.64 -15.62 -6.39
CA LEU A 70 -10.21 -15.87 -6.44
C LEU A 70 -9.90 -17.28 -6.96
N ALA A 71 -10.60 -18.31 -6.46
CA ALA A 71 -10.40 -19.68 -6.91
C ALA A 71 -10.73 -19.84 -8.41
N GLN A 72 -11.80 -19.21 -8.88
CA GLN A 72 -12.17 -19.20 -10.30
C GLN A 72 -11.09 -18.52 -11.17
N ALA A 73 -10.54 -17.39 -10.71
CA ALA A 73 -9.45 -16.72 -11.41
C ALA A 73 -8.21 -17.61 -11.50
N LEU A 74 -7.77 -18.20 -10.38
CA LEU A 74 -6.61 -19.08 -10.35
C LEU A 74 -6.78 -20.36 -11.14
N ALA A 75 -8.02 -20.88 -11.28
CA ALA A 75 -8.30 -22.03 -12.13
C ALA A 75 -8.07 -21.74 -13.64
N GLN A 76 -8.08 -20.46 -14.06
CA GLN A 76 -7.77 -20.07 -15.43
C GLN A 76 -6.25 -19.90 -15.67
N PHE A 77 -5.44 -19.95 -14.64
CA PHE A 77 -3.97 -19.87 -14.78
C PHE A 77 -3.44 -21.15 -15.41
N ARG A 78 -2.62 -21.00 -16.45
CA ARG A 78 -2.07 -22.14 -17.22
C ARG A 78 -0.86 -22.78 -16.59
N GLY A 79 -0.28 -22.18 -15.55
CA GLY A 79 0.84 -22.70 -14.77
C GLY A 79 0.42 -23.19 -13.39
N GLN A 80 1.38 -23.30 -12.48
CA GLN A 80 1.17 -23.71 -11.09
C GLN A 80 1.09 -22.47 -10.19
N ALA A 81 0.13 -22.39 -9.30
CA ALA A 81 -0.01 -21.33 -8.30
C ALA A 81 0.27 -21.87 -6.90
N VAL A 82 1.13 -21.18 -6.14
CA VAL A 82 1.45 -21.56 -4.76
C VAL A 82 1.08 -20.39 -3.84
N ILE A 83 0.37 -20.68 -2.77
CA ILE A 83 -0.13 -19.71 -1.78
C ILE A 83 0.50 -19.99 -0.41
N ALA A 84 1.08 -18.97 0.21
CA ALA A 84 1.46 -18.98 1.61
C ALA A 84 0.55 -18.01 2.39
N PRO A 85 -0.47 -18.49 3.14
CA PRO A 85 -1.37 -17.64 3.92
C PRO A 85 -0.62 -16.67 4.84
N GLY A 86 -1.11 -15.43 4.95
CA GLY A 86 -0.52 -14.36 5.74
C GLY A 86 -1.14 -14.18 7.13
N ASN A 87 -0.83 -13.06 7.78
CA ASN A 87 -1.31 -12.81 9.14
C ASN A 87 -2.74 -12.26 9.19
N HIS A 88 -3.24 -11.61 8.12
CA HIS A 88 -4.63 -11.19 8.03
C HIS A 88 -5.57 -12.33 7.64
N ASP A 89 -5.05 -13.36 6.98
CA ASP A 89 -5.81 -14.50 6.47
C ASP A 89 -5.20 -15.85 6.83
N PRO A 90 -4.88 -16.12 8.12
CA PRO A 90 -4.18 -17.33 8.52
C PRO A 90 -4.96 -18.60 8.13
N TYR A 91 -4.21 -19.67 7.82
CA TYR A 91 -4.81 -20.97 7.54
C TYR A 91 -5.40 -21.57 8.81
N THR A 92 -6.71 -21.70 8.85
CA THR A 92 -7.48 -22.40 9.88
C THR A 92 -8.55 -23.28 9.23
N PRO A 93 -9.19 -24.22 9.93
CA PRO A 93 -10.29 -25.00 9.37
C PRO A 93 -11.47 -24.15 8.88
N GLU A 94 -11.62 -22.95 9.41
CA GLU A 94 -12.66 -21.97 9.05
C GLU A 94 -12.22 -20.99 7.97
N SER A 95 -10.93 -20.93 7.66
CA SER A 95 -10.40 -19.99 6.69
C SER A 95 -10.95 -20.22 5.27
N PRO A 96 -10.98 -19.20 4.42
CA PRO A 96 -11.34 -19.32 3.01
C PRO A 96 -10.50 -20.37 2.29
N TYR A 97 -9.25 -20.53 2.68
CA TYR A 97 -8.32 -21.50 2.11
C TYR A 97 -8.76 -22.95 2.31
N ALA A 98 -9.31 -23.28 3.50
CA ALA A 98 -9.77 -24.64 3.82
C ALA A 98 -11.17 -24.94 3.27
N ARG A 99 -12.02 -23.92 3.10
CA ARG A 99 -13.44 -24.09 2.74
C ARG A 99 -13.73 -23.94 1.27
N THR A 100 -12.84 -23.32 0.49
CA THR A 100 -13.03 -23.11 -0.95
C THR A 100 -12.47 -24.31 -1.73
N PRO A 101 -13.21 -24.82 -2.72
CA PRO A 101 -12.67 -25.83 -3.62
C PRO A 101 -11.68 -25.19 -4.60
N TRP A 102 -10.40 -25.48 -4.44
CA TRP A 102 -9.33 -25.03 -5.32
C TRP A 102 -9.11 -26.01 -6.46
N SER A 103 -8.68 -25.55 -7.61
CA SER A 103 -8.28 -26.38 -8.76
C SER A 103 -6.92 -27.06 -8.52
N ASP A 104 -6.63 -28.14 -9.24
CA ASP A 104 -5.44 -28.97 -9.06
C ASP A 104 -4.12 -28.23 -9.29
N ASN A 105 -4.14 -27.07 -9.98
CA ASN A 105 -2.97 -26.21 -10.19
C ASN A 105 -2.71 -25.24 -9.03
N VAL A 106 -3.52 -25.26 -7.98
CA VAL A 106 -3.36 -24.38 -6.80
C VAL A 106 -2.91 -25.18 -5.59
N HIS A 107 -1.76 -24.80 -5.06
CA HIS A 107 -1.11 -25.44 -3.92
C HIS A 107 -1.05 -24.44 -2.76
N ILE A 108 -1.50 -24.84 -1.56
CA ILE A 108 -1.61 -23.95 -0.40
C ILE A 108 -0.81 -24.55 0.75
N PHE A 109 0.11 -23.78 1.33
CA PHE A 109 0.74 -24.15 2.59
C PHE A 109 -0.29 -24.09 3.72
N THR A 110 -0.25 -25.09 4.59
CA THR A 110 -1.30 -25.28 5.63
C THR A 110 -0.73 -25.31 7.05
N GLU A 111 0.59 -25.30 7.19
CA GLU A 111 1.28 -25.44 8.47
C GLU A 111 2.23 -24.27 8.72
N ASP A 112 2.52 -23.97 9.97
CA ASP A 112 3.48 -22.95 10.41
C ASP A 112 4.94 -23.41 10.39
N ARG A 113 5.20 -24.56 9.79
CA ARG A 113 6.53 -25.14 9.54
C ARG A 113 6.80 -25.27 8.05
N MET A 114 8.08 -25.40 7.68
CA MET A 114 8.48 -25.54 6.28
C MET A 114 7.85 -26.77 5.64
N GLN A 115 7.08 -26.54 4.59
CA GLN A 115 6.52 -27.53 3.67
C GLN A 115 7.15 -27.35 2.29
N THR A 116 7.03 -28.32 1.40
CA THR A 116 7.61 -28.27 0.06
C THR A 116 6.63 -28.81 -0.97
N PHE A 117 6.43 -28.03 -2.02
CA PHE A 117 5.79 -28.48 -3.26
C PHE A 117 6.85 -28.61 -4.36
N SER A 118 6.91 -29.79 -4.98
CA SER A 118 7.87 -30.07 -6.06
C SER A 118 7.17 -30.05 -7.41
N PHE A 119 7.79 -29.38 -8.38
CA PHE A 119 7.33 -29.24 -9.75
C PHE A 119 8.42 -29.73 -10.71
N PRO A 120 8.55 -31.07 -10.86
CA PRO A 120 9.61 -31.66 -11.67
C PRO A 120 9.56 -31.20 -13.13
N GLU A 121 8.37 -30.96 -13.66
CA GLU A 121 8.15 -30.46 -15.02
C GLU A 121 8.69 -29.03 -15.25
N LEU A 122 8.80 -28.24 -14.17
CA LEU A 122 9.41 -26.91 -14.18
C LEU A 122 10.87 -26.93 -13.72
N GLY A 123 11.35 -28.07 -13.20
CA GLY A 123 12.68 -28.20 -12.61
C GLY A 123 12.85 -27.39 -11.33
N CYS A 124 11.80 -27.21 -10.54
CA CYS A 124 11.87 -26.42 -9.31
C CYS A 124 11.09 -27.02 -8.14
N ALA A 125 11.41 -26.55 -6.95
CA ALA A 125 10.66 -26.79 -5.72
C ALA A 125 10.37 -25.46 -5.00
N VAL A 126 9.17 -25.36 -4.42
CA VAL A 126 8.75 -24.21 -3.61
C VAL A 126 8.64 -24.62 -2.17
N HIS A 127 9.38 -23.94 -1.31
CA HIS A 127 9.43 -24.15 0.13
C HIS A 127 8.72 -23.00 0.83
N GLY A 128 7.80 -23.30 1.75
CA GLY A 128 7.05 -22.25 2.41
C GLY A 128 6.29 -22.73 3.63
N ALA A 129 5.60 -21.80 4.27
CA ALA A 129 4.77 -22.05 5.43
C ALA A 129 3.60 -21.06 5.49
N ALA A 130 2.49 -21.50 6.07
CA ALA A 130 1.34 -20.66 6.36
C ALA A 130 1.53 -19.88 7.67
N PHE A 131 0.85 -18.74 7.82
CA PHE A 131 0.38 -18.33 9.13
C PHE A 131 -0.79 -19.22 9.53
N THR A 132 -0.81 -19.70 10.77
CA THR A 132 -1.91 -20.48 11.36
C THR A 132 -2.60 -19.73 12.50
N ALA A 133 -2.10 -18.53 12.80
CA ALA A 133 -2.66 -17.55 13.73
C ALA A 133 -2.27 -16.13 13.26
N PRO A 134 -2.98 -15.08 13.71
CA PRO A 134 -2.67 -13.69 13.30
C PRO A 134 -1.28 -13.21 13.72
N GLU A 135 -0.65 -13.84 14.66
CA GLU A 135 0.70 -13.51 15.15
C GLU A 135 1.60 -14.74 15.13
N CYS A 136 2.85 -14.52 14.73
CA CYS A 136 3.92 -15.51 14.77
C CYS A 136 5.22 -14.80 15.21
N PRO A 137 5.46 -14.65 16.53
CA PRO A 137 6.55 -13.81 17.05
C PRO A 137 7.94 -14.48 16.97
N ALA A 138 8.05 -15.64 16.37
CA ALA A 138 9.31 -16.34 16.20
C ALA A 138 9.45 -16.91 14.79
N ASP A 139 10.66 -16.82 14.24
CA ASP A 139 11.00 -17.56 13.02
C ASP A 139 11.24 -19.03 13.36
N ARG A 140 10.27 -19.87 13.00
CA ARG A 140 10.35 -21.32 13.12
C ARG A 140 10.52 -22.02 11.76
N VAL A 141 10.62 -21.24 10.69
CA VAL A 141 10.51 -21.73 9.33
C VAL A 141 11.86 -21.67 8.63
N LEU A 142 12.50 -20.52 8.61
CA LEU A 142 13.75 -20.31 7.88
C LEU A 142 14.98 -20.59 8.74
N SER A 143 14.85 -20.44 10.08
CA SER A 143 15.93 -20.73 11.01
C SER A 143 16.33 -22.20 10.96
N GLY A 144 17.56 -22.46 10.51
CA GLY A 144 18.08 -23.82 10.32
C GLY A 144 17.62 -24.55 9.06
N PHE A 145 16.78 -23.92 8.24
CA PHE A 145 16.42 -24.48 6.93
C PHE A 145 17.57 -24.29 5.92
N ARG A 146 17.80 -25.32 5.15
CA ARG A 146 18.70 -25.30 3.98
C ARG A 146 18.09 -26.10 2.83
N ALA A 147 17.99 -25.52 1.68
CA ALA A 147 17.49 -26.18 0.47
C ALA A 147 18.39 -27.36 0.08
N PRO A 148 17.84 -28.46 -0.42
CA PRO A 148 18.60 -29.63 -0.86
C PRO A 148 19.55 -29.32 -2.03
N GLU A 149 20.63 -30.07 -2.15
CA GLU A 149 21.55 -30.03 -3.29
C GLU A 149 21.15 -31.11 -4.32
N ASP A 150 19.92 -31.03 -4.87
CA ASP A 150 19.33 -32.03 -5.75
C ASP A 150 19.27 -31.62 -7.24
N GLY A 151 19.77 -30.44 -7.54
CA GLY A 151 19.81 -29.90 -8.91
C GLY A 151 18.57 -29.13 -9.32
N LEU A 152 17.55 -29.04 -8.49
CA LEU A 152 16.37 -28.20 -8.73
C LEU A 152 16.65 -26.72 -8.44
N ILE A 153 15.78 -25.86 -8.93
CA ILE A 153 15.68 -24.45 -8.52
C ILE A 153 14.86 -24.42 -7.24
N HIS A 154 15.39 -23.82 -6.17
CA HIS A 154 14.75 -23.74 -4.87
C HIS A 154 14.21 -22.34 -4.60
N ILE A 155 12.90 -22.20 -4.49
CA ILE A 155 12.22 -20.95 -4.23
C ILE A 155 11.56 -21.00 -2.84
N GLY A 156 11.82 -20.00 -2.00
CA GLY A 156 11.08 -19.77 -0.77
C GLY A 156 9.84 -18.93 -1.02
N LEU A 157 8.73 -19.23 -0.36
CA LEU A 157 7.52 -18.42 -0.36
C LEU A 157 7.00 -18.28 1.07
N LEU A 158 7.14 -17.08 1.63
CA LEU A 158 6.77 -16.79 3.02
C LEU A 158 6.05 -15.42 3.12
N HIS A 159 5.25 -15.31 4.16
CA HIS A 159 4.75 -14.01 4.63
C HIS A 159 5.48 -13.69 5.93
N GLY A 160 6.09 -12.50 6.06
CA GLY A 160 6.86 -12.13 7.24
C GLY A 160 7.76 -10.93 7.08
N ASP A 161 8.42 -10.56 8.17
CA ASP A 161 9.12 -9.29 8.33
C ASP A 161 10.64 -9.48 8.46
N VAL A 162 11.43 -8.89 7.56
CA VAL A 162 12.91 -8.95 7.56
C VAL A 162 13.52 -7.81 8.40
N THR A 163 12.73 -7.04 9.15
CA THR A 163 13.21 -5.85 9.90
C THR A 163 13.82 -6.15 11.26
N GLY A 164 13.87 -7.43 11.69
CA GLY A 164 14.58 -7.82 12.91
C GLY A 164 13.72 -8.49 13.98
N SER A 165 14.33 -8.77 15.11
CA SER A 165 13.84 -9.65 16.19
C SER A 165 12.61 -9.15 16.97
N ALA A 166 12.09 -7.97 16.71
CA ALA A 166 10.99 -7.36 17.47
C ALA A 166 9.61 -7.45 16.80
N SER A 167 9.54 -7.96 15.58
CA SER A 167 8.26 -8.12 14.86
C SER A 167 7.42 -9.26 15.45
N ARG A 168 6.10 -9.06 15.46
CA ARG A 168 5.12 -10.11 15.82
C ARG A 168 4.68 -10.95 14.60
N TYR A 169 5.18 -10.59 13.40
CA TYR A 169 4.75 -11.15 12.12
C TYR A 169 5.91 -11.89 11.45
N ARG A 170 6.29 -13.05 12.02
CA ARG A 170 7.36 -13.93 11.55
C ARG A 170 8.65 -13.15 11.24
N PRO A 171 9.41 -12.71 12.28
CA PRO A 171 10.66 -11.99 12.10
C PRO A 171 11.69 -12.91 11.42
N LEU A 172 12.14 -12.54 10.23
CA LEU A 172 13.13 -13.26 9.44
C LEU A 172 14.49 -12.57 9.57
N ARG A 173 15.55 -13.32 9.84
CA ARG A 173 16.90 -12.78 9.92
C ARG A 173 17.61 -12.92 8.58
N THR A 174 18.30 -11.89 8.17
CA THR A 174 19.11 -11.91 6.93
C THR A 174 20.17 -13.01 6.94
N ALA A 175 20.71 -13.36 8.13
CA ALA A 175 21.64 -14.48 8.26
C ALA A 175 21.01 -15.83 7.94
N ASP A 176 19.75 -16.05 8.31
CA ASP A 176 19.03 -17.28 8.00
C ASP A 176 18.64 -17.34 6.51
N ILE A 177 18.30 -16.20 5.92
CA ILE A 177 18.10 -16.09 4.47
C ILE A 177 19.40 -16.49 3.74
N ALA A 178 20.52 -15.91 4.11
CA ALA A 178 21.81 -16.20 3.49
C ALA A 178 22.22 -17.69 3.62
N ALA A 179 21.86 -18.33 4.75
CA ALA A 179 22.18 -19.74 5.02
C ALA A 179 21.23 -20.72 4.32
N SER A 180 20.08 -20.28 3.83
CA SER A 180 18.99 -21.13 3.32
C SER A 180 19.33 -21.86 2.01
N ALA A 181 20.31 -21.40 1.25
CA ALA A 181 20.63 -21.89 -0.09
C ALA A 181 19.46 -21.86 -1.08
N LEU A 182 18.52 -20.96 -0.91
CA LEU A 182 17.46 -20.69 -1.88
C LEU A 182 18.00 -19.88 -3.06
N ASP A 183 17.45 -20.09 -4.24
CA ASP A 183 17.74 -19.26 -5.41
C ASP A 183 16.95 -17.93 -5.37
N TYR A 184 15.75 -17.97 -4.79
CA TYR A 184 14.90 -16.81 -4.56
C TYR A 184 14.02 -16.99 -3.32
N LEU A 185 13.81 -15.92 -2.54
CA LEU A 185 12.82 -15.89 -1.45
C LEU A 185 11.76 -14.83 -1.74
N ALA A 186 10.55 -15.27 -2.02
CA ALA A 186 9.36 -14.44 -2.21
C ALA A 186 8.71 -14.12 -0.88
N LEU A 187 8.52 -12.82 -0.59
CA LEU A 187 7.98 -12.32 0.67
C LEU A 187 6.75 -11.43 0.47
N GLY A 188 5.72 -11.61 1.30
CA GLY A 188 4.63 -10.67 1.54
C GLY A 188 4.76 -9.99 2.90
N HIS A 189 3.81 -9.13 3.26
CA HIS A 189 3.71 -8.32 4.46
C HIS A 189 4.08 -6.84 4.29
N VAL A 190 5.09 -6.53 3.50
CA VAL A 190 5.49 -5.14 3.24
C VAL A 190 4.88 -4.68 1.93
N HIS A 191 3.98 -3.68 1.98
CA HIS A 191 3.20 -3.19 0.84
C HIS A 191 3.98 -2.29 -0.12
N ALA A 192 5.31 -2.23 0.02
CA ALA A 192 6.22 -1.57 -0.90
C ALA A 192 7.07 -2.61 -1.62
N GLY A 193 6.98 -2.65 -2.94
CA GLY A 193 7.78 -3.55 -3.76
C GLY A 193 9.27 -3.23 -3.63
N ALA A 194 10.09 -4.24 -3.29
CA ALA A 194 11.53 -4.08 -3.12
C ALA A 194 12.27 -5.40 -3.40
N LEU A 195 13.45 -5.31 -4.00
CA LEU A 195 14.38 -6.43 -4.15
C LEU A 195 15.63 -6.17 -3.33
N SER A 196 16.16 -7.21 -2.72
CA SER A 196 17.36 -7.18 -1.89
C SER A 196 18.10 -8.51 -1.98
N ALA A 197 19.25 -8.61 -1.34
CA ALA A 197 20.02 -9.84 -1.25
C ALA A 197 20.58 -10.07 0.15
N ALA A 198 20.72 -11.34 0.53
CA ALA A 198 21.40 -11.77 1.74
C ALA A 198 22.36 -12.92 1.36
N GLY A 199 23.67 -12.65 1.37
CA GLY A 199 24.66 -13.53 0.76
C GLY A 199 24.35 -13.71 -0.74
N ASP A 200 24.27 -14.95 -1.19
CA ASP A 200 23.95 -15.30 -2.58
C ASP A 200 22.43 -15.41 -2.85
N VAL A 201 21.60 -15.25 -1.83
CA VAL A 201 20.14 -15.40 -1.94
C VAL A 201 19.48 -14.06 -2.26
N THR A 202 18.84 -13.96 -3.41
CA THR A 202 17.95 -12.83 -3.74
C THR A 202 16.62 -13.02 -3.01
N TYR A 203 16.10 -11.94 -2.38
CA TYR A 203 14.77 -11.95 -1.80
C TYR A 203 14.03 -10.66 -2.16
N GLY A 204 12.71 -10.70 -2.14
CA GLY A 204 11.92 -9.52 -2.46
C GLY A 204 10.55 -9.51 -1.79
N TYR A 205 10.09 -8.31 -1.49
CA TYR A 205 8.70 -8.01 -1.21
C TYR A 205 8.00 -7.61 -2.50
N CYS A 206 6.86 -8.23 -2.79
CA CYS A 206 6.09 -7.90 -4.00
C CYS A 206 5.40 -6.54 -3.90
N GLY A 207 5.17 -6.03 -2.69
CA GLY A 207 4.21 -4.96 -2.45
C GLY A 207 2.77 -5.44 -2.59
N CYS A 208 1.84 -4.52 -2.66
CA CYS A 208 0.43 -4.83 -2.91
C CYS A 208 0.04 -4.51 -4.37
N PRO A 209 -0.87 -5.27 -5.01
CA PRO A 209 -1.27 -5.04 -6.40
C PRO A 209 -2.18 -3.82 -6.58
N GLU A 210 -2.89 -3.41 -5.52
CA GLU A 210 -3.78 -2.23 -5.49
C GLU A 210 -3.58 -1.46 -4.17
N GLY A 211 -3.34 -0.15 -4.25
CA GLY A 211 -3.26 0.70 -3.06
C GLY A 211 -4.62 0.87 -2.38
N ARG A 212 -4.65 0.95 -1.04
CA ARG A 212 -5.85 1.04 -0.23
C ARG A 212 -6.02 2.37 0.48
N GLY A 213 -4.94 3.15 0.62
CA GLY A 213 -4.95 4.42 1.33
C GLY A 213 -3.75 5.31 1.02
N PHE A 214 -3.72 6.47 1.67
CA PHE A 214 -2.63 7.43 1.54
C PHE A 214 -1.36 7.07 2.32
N ASP A 215 -1.30 5.93 2.90
CA ASP A 215 -0.13 5.24 3.44
C ASP A 215 0.54 4.32 2.41
N GLU A 216 -0.14 4.06 1.29
CA GLU A 216 0.33 3.21 0.19
C GLU A 216 0.43 4.01 -1.11
N LEU A 217 1.32 5.00 -1.14
CA LEU A 217 1.46 5.95 -2.27
C LEU A 217 2.12 5.34 -3.50
N GLY A 218 1.85 5.96 -4.66
CA GLY A 218 2.53 5.71 -5.92
C GLY A 218 2.15 4.42 -6.60
N ASP A 219 3.07 3.90 -7.42
CA ASP A 219 2.84 2.70 -8.19
C ASP A 219 2.75 1.46 -7.28
N LYS A 220 1.73 0.65 -7.51
CA LYS A 220 1.49 -0.63 -6.87
C LYS A 220 1.45 -1.73 -7.93
N GLY A 221 1.87 -2.94 -7.58
CA GLY A 221 1.99 -4.00 -8.57
C GLY A 221 2.58 -5.29 -8.01
N PHE A 222 3.43 -5.92 -8.79
CA PHE A 222 4.02 -7.22 -8.49
C PHE A 222 5.44 -7.35 -9.06
N LEU A 223 6.16 -8.37 -8.62
CA LEU A 223 7.46 -8.75 -9.16
C LEU A 223 7.31 -9.88 -10.19
N THR A 224 8.06 -9.82 -11.27
CA THR A 224 8.08 -10.90 -12.27
C THR A 224 9.43 -10.99 -12.96
N GLY A 225 9.75 -12.16 -13.45
CA GLY A 225 10.99 -12.43 -14.20
C GLY A 225 11.37 -13.89 -14.19
N GLN A 226 12.65 -14.18 -14.07
CA GLN A 226 13.21 -15.51 -14.21
C GLN A 226 14.07 -15.87 -13.01
N VAL A 227 13.93 -17.11 -12.56
CA VAL A 227 14.77 -17.71 -11.52
C VAL A 227 15.49 -18.91 -12.12
N GLU A 228 16.80 -18.95 -11.94
CA GLU A 228 17.68 -20.04 -12.27
C GLU A 228 18.49 -20.43 -11.03
N ARG A 229 19.18 -21.54 -11.08
CA ARG A 229 20.09 -21.91 -9.99
C ARG A 229 21.22 -20.88 -9.88
N GLY A 230 21.28 -20.25 -8.69
CA GLY A 230 22.30 -19.23 -8.39
C GLY A 230 22.11 -17.90 -9.13
N HIS A 231 21.01 -17.71 -9.87
CA HIS A 231 20.76 -16.46 -10.56
C HIS A 231 19.26 -16.12 -10.59
N THR A 232 18.92 -14.91 -10.22
CA THR A 232 17.53 -14.41 -10.22
C THR A 232 17.48 -13.03 -10.86
N GLU A 233 16.65 -12.87 -11.88
CA GLU A 233 16.39 -11.60 -12.54
C GLU A 233 14.90 -11.27 -12.48
N LEU A 234 14.56 -10.31 -11.65
CA LEU A 234 13.17 -9.86 -11.45
C LEU A 234 13.06 -8.35 -11.64
N ARG A 235 11.87 -7.92 -12.05
CA ARG A 235 11.50 -6.52 -12.15
C ARG A 235 10.13 -6.27 -11.55
N PHE A 236 9.93 -5.07 -11.05
CA PHE A 236 8.61 -4.61 -10.64
C PHE A 236 7.78 -4.21 -11.86
N VAL A 237 6.50 -4.59 -11.85
CA VAL A 237 5.52 -4.22 -12.87
C VAL A 237 4.40 -3.43 -12.19
N PRO A 238 4.22 -2.14 -12.53
CA PRO A 238 3.06 -1.37 -12.10
C PRO A 238 1.77 -2.04 -12.62
N PHE A 239 0.81 -2.23 -11.73
CA PHE A 239 -0.40 -2.98 -12.05
C PHE A 239 -1.68 -2.32 -11.53
N ALA A 240 -1.57 -1.53 -10.46
CA ALA A 240 -2.71 -0.86 -9.84
C ALA A 240 -3.52 -0.07 -10.86
N ARG A 241 -4.83 -0.17 -10.75
CA ARG A 241 -5.74 0.62 -11.58
C ARG A 241 -5.73 2.10 -11.20
N ARG A 242 -5.47 2.40 -9.92
CA ARG A 242 -5.44 3.75 -9.38
C ARG A 242 -4.30 3.91 -8.40
N ARG A 243 -3.68 5.08 -8.43
CA ARG A 243 -2.63 5.44 -7.47
C ARG A 243 -3.18 6.38 -6.42
N TYR A 244 -2.67 6.25 -5.20
CA TYR A 244 -2.80 7.27 -4.17
C TYR A 244 -1.62 8.22 -4.26
N CYS A 245 -1.91 9.51 -4.41
CA CYS A 245 -0.89 10.55 -4.58
C CYS A 245 -1.09 11.67 -3.56
N ILE A 246 -0.01 12.14 -2.96
CA ILE A 246 0.00 13.35 -2.14
C ILE A 246 0.82 14.41 -2.86
N VAL A 247 0.21 15.57 -3.08
CA VAL A 247 0.86 16.73 -3.71
C VAL A 247 0.78 17.91 -2.76
N GLN A 248 1.84 18.68 -2.68
CA GLN A 248 1.89 19.93 -1.95
C GLN A 248 1.92 21.09 -2.95
N ALA A 249 1.05 22.08 -2.75
CA ALA A 249 0.98 23.27 -3.57
C ALA A 249 1.13 24.52 -2.69
N ASP A 250 2.08 25.38 -3.02
CA ASP A 250 2.24 26.67 -2.38
C ASP A 250 1.29 27.67 -3.05
N VAL A 251 0.41 28.24 -2.23
CA VAL A 251 -0.60 29.23 -2.66
C VAL A 251 -0.34 30.62 -2.06
N THR A 252 0.90 30.90 -1.71
CA THR A 252 1.30 32.20 -1.13
C THR A 252 0.95 33.36 -2.06
N ASP A 253 1.22 33.21 -3.36
CA ASP A 253 1.07 34.28 -4.33
C ASP A 253 0.08 33.89 -5.44
N GLY A 254 -0.89 34.75 -5.68
CA GLY A 254 -1.83 34.65 -6.78
C GLY A 254 -3.04 33.77 -6.53
N ASP A 255 -3.67 33.31 -7.61
CA ASP A 255 -4.84 32.46 -7.55
C ASP A 255 -4.47 31.02 -7.17
N PRO A 256 -5.08 30.45 -6.11
CA PRO A 256 -4.84 29.07 -5.69
C PRO A 256 -5.12 28.03 -6.77
N LEU A 257 -6.14 28.23 -7.62
CA LEU A 257 -6.45 27.32 -8.72
C LEU A 257 -5.32 27.28 -9.75
N ALA A 258 -4.80 28.43 -10.15
CA ALA A 258 -3.67 28.52 -11.07
C ALA A 258 -2.39 27.90 -10.48
N ALA A 259 -2.17 28.01 -9.16
CA ALA A 259 -1.05 27.35 -8.49
C ALA A 259 -1.19 25.81 -8.57
N LEU A 260 -2.39 25.28 -8.35
CA LEU A 260 -2.69 23.87 -8.47
C LEU A 260 -2.51 23.35 -9.89
N GLU A 261 -3.00 24.07 -10.89
CA GLU A 261 -2.86 23.69 -12.31
C GLU A 261 -1.40 23.58 -12.75
N ARG A 262 -0.53 24.43 -12.23
CA ARG A 262 0.93 24.36 -12.51
C ARG A 262 1.63 23.19 -11.82
N THR A 263 1.10 22.75 -10.69
CA THR A 263 1.73 21.70 -9.85
C THR A 263 1.29 20.30 -10.24
N LEU A 264 0.06 20.17 -10.72
CA LEU A 264 -0.55 18.88 -11.00
C LEU A 264 -0.14 18.31 -12.36
N PRO A 265 0.13 16.99 -12.47
CA PRO A 265 0.27 16.32 -13.76
C PRO A 265 -0.98 16.46 -14.63
N HIS A 266 -0.85 16.16 -15.93
CA HIS A 266 -1.98 16.22 -16.85
C HIS A 266 -2.91 15.01 -16.69
N ASP A 267 -2.36 13.79 -16.51
CA ASP A 267 -3.11 12.51 -16.47
C ASP A 267 -3.41 12.14 -15.01
N THR A 268 -4.51 12.64 -14.47
CA THR A 268 -4.88 12.44 -13.05
C THR A 268 -6.26 11.84 -12.85
N GLU A 269 -7.06 11.66 -13.91
CA GLU A 269 -8.49 11.31 -13.86
C GLU A 269 -8.75 9.92 -13.24
N SER A 270 -7.77 9.03 -13.35
CA SER A 270 -7.90 7.68 -12.78
C SER A 270 -7.46 7.61 -11.31
N ASP A 271 -6.72 8.59 -10.80
CA ASP A 271 -6.00 8.51 -9.54
C ASP A 271 -6.72 9.21 -8.38
N ILE A 272 -6.25 8.95 -7.18
CA ILE A 272 -6.79 9.46 -5.92
C ILE A 272 -5.78 10.43 -5.33
N TYR A 273 -6.15 11.69 -5.24
CA TYR A 273 -5.24 12.74 -4.80
C TYR A 273 -5.60 13.31 -3.44
N ARG A 274 -4.58 13.53 -2.62
CA ARG A 274 -4.62 14.44 -1.48
C ARG A 274 -3.73 15.62 -1.79
N ILE A 275 -4.32 16.81 -1.87
CA ILE A 275 -3.59 18.04 -2.12
C ILE A 275 -3.50 18.82 -0.81
N ARG A 276 -2.29 19.14 -0.40
CA ARG A 276 -1.97 19.97 0.76
C ARG A 276 -1.65 21.38 0.28
N LEU A 277 -2.52 22.33 0.56
CA LEU A 277 -2.28 23.73 0.30
C LEU A 277 -1.38 24.29 1.38
N THR A 278 -0.28 24.91 1.00
CA THR A 278 0.71 25.48 1.93
C THR A 278 1.01 26.93 1.57
N GLY A 279 1.84 27.59 2.37
CA GLY A 279 2.21 28.97 2.16
C GLY A 279 1.44 29.96 3.03
N THR A 280 1.51 31.23 2.67
CA THR A 280 0.95 32.34 3.44
C THR A 280 0.14 33.28 2.55
N PRO A 281 -0.99 32.80 1.95
CA PRO A 281 -1.81 33.61 1.05
C PRO A 281 -2.45 34.81 1.80
N GLU A 282 -2.78 35.87 1.06
CA GLU A 282 -3.47 37.02 1.63
C GLU A 282 -4.87 36.69 2.15
N GLU A 283 -5.59 35.85 1.39
CA GLU A 283 -6.92 35.35 1.74
C GLU A 283 -6.89 33.82 1.90
N PRO A 284 -7.67 33.27 2.85
CA PRO A 284 -7.81 31.82 2.97
C PRO A 284 -8.31 31.18 1.69
N PRO A 285 -7.73 30.04 1.24
CA PRO A 285 -8.21 29.34 0.06
C PRO A 285 -9.63 28.83 0.30
N ARG A 286 -10.55 29.10 -0.64
CA ARG A 286 -11.94 28.62 -0.56
C ARG A 286 -12.01 27.18 -1.03
N LEU A 287 -11.78 26.22 -0.09
CA LEU A 287 -11.73 24.78 -0.41
C LEU A 287 -12.95 24.26 -1.20
N PRO A 288 -14.21 24.66 -0.90
CA PRO A 288 -15.36 24.19 -1.67
C PRO A 288 -15.31 24.56 -3.15
N LEU A 289 -14.87 25.80 -3.48
CA LEU A 289 -14.74 26.24 -4.86
C LEU A 289 -13.61 25.52 -5.61
N LEU A 290 -12.49 25.30 -4.94
CA LEU A 290 -11.37 24.50 -5.49
C LEU A 290 -11.79 23.04 -5.70
N GLN A 291 -12.53 22.46 -4.76
CA GLN A 291 -13.07 21.11 -4.86
C GLN A 291 -13.99 20.97 -6.07
N GLU A 292 -14.88 21.93 -6.30
CA GLU A 292 -15.81 21.95 -7.43
C GLU A 292 -15.06 22.13 -8.76
N ALA A 293 -14.12 23.07 -8.84
CA ALA A 293 -13.34 23.35 -10.05
C ALA A 293 -12.47 22.15 -10.49
N LEU A 294 -12.04 21.33 -9.55
CA LEU A 294 -11.15 20.20 -9.79
C LEU A 294 -11.85 18.84 -9.76
N ALA A 295 -13.18 18.80 -9.54
CA ALA A 295 -13.92 17.56 -9.29
C ALA A 295 -13.76 16.50 -10.40
N GLU A 296 -13.72 16.93 -11.66
CA GLU A 296 -13.64 16.04 -12.82
C GLU A 296 -12.19 15.57 -13.15
N ARG A 297 -11.19 16.18 -12.50
CA ARG A 297 -9.77 15.86 -12.76
C ARG A 297 -9.27 14.61 -12.07
N PHE A 298 -10.01 14.07 -11.11
CA PHE A 298 -9.56 12.95 -10.28
C PHE A 298 -10.68 11.94 -10.06
N PHE A 299 -10.30 10.70 -9.84
CA PHE A 299 -11.27 9.72 -9.32
C PHE A 299 -11.76 10.13 -7.92
N ALA A 300 -10.85 10.60 -7.07
CA ALA A 300 -11.18 11.17 -5.77
C ALA A 300 -10.16 12.26 -5.41
N LEU A 301 -10.65 13.32 -4.78
CA LEU A 301 -9.86 14.46 -4.35
C LEU A 301 -10.11 14.76 -2.87
N GLN A 302 -9.03 14.91 -2.10
CA GLN A 302 -9.04 15.47 -0.76
C GLN A 302 -8.17 16.74 -0.73
N LEU A 303 -8.77 17.87 -0.39
CA LEU A 303 -8.03 19.11 -0.13
C LEU A 303 -7.76 19.25 1.37
N ARG A 304 -6.53 19.66 1.71
CA ARG A 304 -6.11 19.98 3.07
C ARG A 304 -5.52 21.38 3.09
N ASP A 305 -6.12 22.27 3.86
CA ASP A 305 -5.57 23.59 4.12
C ASP A 305 -4.52 23.50 5.24
N GLU A 306 -3.26 23.65 4.86
CA GLU A 306 -2.11 23.74 5.77
C GLU A 306 -1.40 25.10 5.60
N THR A 307 -2.12 26.09 5.06
CA THR A 307 -1.62 27.46 4.95
C THR A 307 -1.54 28.12 6.32
N SER A 308 -0.65 29.07 6.45
CA SER A 308 -0.49 29.87 7.67
C SER A 308 -0.83 31.35 7.43
N VAL A 309 -1.04 32.08 8.50
CA VAL A 309 -1.32 33.51 8.45
C VAL A 309 -0.03 34.27 8.07
N ARG A 310 -0.10 35.23 7.16
CA ARG A 310 1.04 36.11 6.90
C ARG A 310 1.50 36.80 8.19
N ARG A 311 2.80 37.02 8.33
CA ARG A 311 3.39 37.76 9.45
C ARG A 311 2.76 39.14 9.62
N GLU A 312 2.39 39.80 8.51
CA GLU A 312 1.69 41.07 8.49
C GLU A 312 0.38 41.12 9.30
N VAL A 313 -0.31 39.99 9.45
CA VAL A 313 -1.48 39.92 10.32
C VAL A 313 -1.11 40.10 11.77
N TRP A 314 0.03 39.54 12.19
CA TRP A 314 0.57 39.68 13.54
C TRP A 314 1.27 41.03 13.77
N ASP A 315 1.78 41.66 12.71
CA ASP A 315 2.45 42.97 12.80
C ASP A 315 1.50 44.10 13.24
N ARG A 316 0.18 43.86 13.12
CA ARG A 316 -0.87 44.76 13.59
C ARG A 316 -1.30 44.52 15.04
N CYS A 317 -0.68 43.55 15.72
CA CYS A 317 -0.84 43.39 17.18
C CYS A 317 -0.32 44.65 17.87
N GLY A 318 -1.09 45.18 18.81
CA GLY A 318 -0.75 46.41 19.54
C GLY A 318 -1.23 47.72 18.88
N GLU A 319 -1.95 47.65 17.71
CA GLU A 319 -2.74 48.80 17.26
C GLU A 319 -3.88 49.05 18.28
N ASP A 320 -4.11 50.34 18.60
CA ASP A 320 -5.25 50.71 19.48
C ASP A 320 -6.58 50.68 18.69
N THR A 321 -6.90 49.51 18.18
CA THR A 321 -8.10 49.16 17.41
C THR A 321 -8.68 47.85 17.87
N LEU A 322 -9.98 47.61 17.62
CA LEU A 322 -10.61 46.32 17.93
C LEU A 322 -9.83 45.13 17.27
N ARG A 323 -9.34 45.33 16.03
CA ARG A 323 -8.54 44.34 15.31
C ARG A 323 -7.18 44.12 16.01
N GLY A 324 -6.50 45.18 16.42
CA GLY A 324 -5.21 45.07 17.10
C GLY A 324 -5.33 44.29 18.40
N LEU A 325 -6.31 44.62 19.25
CA LEU A 325 -6.59 43.92 20.51
C LEU A 325 -6.97 42.43 20.26
N PHE A 326 -7.79 42.16 19.26
CA PHE A 326 -8.15 40.78 18.88
C PHE A 326 -6.94 39.95 18.46
N LEU A 327 -6.07 40.53 17.61
CA LEU A 327 -4.87 39.84 17.15
C LEU A 327 -3.84 39.68 18.27
N GLU A 328 -3.71 40.62 19.18
CA GLU A 328 -2.84 40.56 20.34
C GLU A 328 -3.24 39.40 21.28
N GLU A 329 -4.54 39.26 21.57
CA GLU A 329 -5.06 38.14 22.38
C GLU A 329 -4.77 36.79 21.71
N LEU A 330 -5.04 36.68 20.41
CA LEU A 330 -4.73 35.44 19.67
C LEU A 330 -3.22 35.15 19.59
N ARG A 331 -2.39 36.18 19.53
CA ARG A 331 -0.93 36.02 19.55
C ARG A 331 -0.45 35.45 20.87
N HIS A 332 -0.97 35.94 21.99
CA HIS A 332 -0.67 35.40 23.32
C HIS A 332 -1.08 33.92 23.42
N GLN A 333 -2.26 33.56 22.89
CA GLN A 333 -2.70 32.18 22.87
C GLN A 333 -1.82 31.30 21.95
N TYR A 334 -1.38 31.82 20.79
CA TYR A 334 -0.46 31.16 19.88
C TYR A 334 0.88 30.82 20.53
N ASP A 335 1.47 31.82 21.23
CA ASP A 335 2.75 31.66 21.90
C ASP A 335 2.67 30.67 23.09
N ALA A 336 1.51 30.57 23.74
CA ALA A 336 1.22 29.63 24.82
C ALA A 336 0.71 28.25 24.37
N ALA A 337 0.51 28.04 23.06
CA ALA A 337 -0.10 26.82 22.54
C ALA A 337 0.76 25.57 22.77
N PRO A 338 0.18 24.46 23.25
CA PRO A 338 0.92 23.26 23.66
C PRO A 338 1.49 22.46 22.47
N ASP A 339 0.92 22.60 21.28
CA ASP A 339 1.29 21.85 20.09
C ASP A 339 0.99 22.62 18.79
N ASP A 340 1.54 22.12 17.67
CA ASP A 340 1.37 22.73 16.36
C ASP A 340 -0.09 22.68 15.86
N GLY A 341 -0.90 21.73 16.32
CA GLY A 341 -2.32 21.65 15.99
C GLY A 341 -3.11 22.80 16.62
N ALA A 342 -2.79 23.13 17.87
CA ALA A 342 -3.35 24.29 18.58
C ALA A 342 -2.92 25.60 17.91
N ARG A 343 -1.65 25.72 17.54
CA ARG A 343 -1.12 26.89 16.80
C ARG A 343 -1.86 27.13 15.51
N ARG A 344 -2.04 26.09 14.68
CA ARG A 344 -2.76 26.19 13.40
C ARG A 344 -4.20 26.67 13.57
N ARG A 345 -4.92 26.17 14.60
CA ARG A 345 -6.29 26.61 14.88
C ARG A 345 -6.36 28.10 15.24
N ILE A 346 -5.38 28.58 16.02
CA ILE A 346 -5.30 29.99 16.41
C ILE A 346 -4.95 30.88 15.21
N GLU A 347 -4.04 30.42 14.33
CA GLU A 347 -3.73 31.11 13.09
C GLU A 347 -4.95 31.24 12.17
N GLN A 348 -5.72 30.15 12.02
CA GLN A 348 -6.98 30.21 11.26
C GLN A 348 -7.97 31.18 11.88
N ALA A 349 -8.12 31.18 13.20
CA ALA A 349 -9.00 32.14 13.89
C ALA A 349 -8.57 33.58 13.67
N ALA A 350 -7.25 33.85 13.66
CA ALA A 350 -6.72 35.19 13.37
C ALA A 350 -7.04 35.62 11.93
N ARG A 351 -6.90 34.73 10.95
CA ARG A 351 -7.23 35.00 9.53
C ARG A 351 -8.72 35.34 9.36
N PHE A 352 -9.59 34.45 9.84
CA PHE A 352 -11.04 34.64 9.71
C PHE A 352 -11.52 35.87 10.44
N GLY A 353 -11.07 36.11 11.67
CA GLY A 353 -11.45 37.26 12.44
C GLY A 353 -10.96 38.57 11.83
N ALA A 354 -9.73 38.61 11.33
CA ALA A 354 -9.19 39.79 10.63
C ALA A 354 -9.98 40.08 9.34
N ALA A 355 -10.27 39.06 8.52
CA ALA A 355 -11.06 39.21 7.29
C ALA A 355 -12.49 39.71 7.61
N ALA A 356 -13.16 39.15 8.62
CA ALA A 356 -14.49 39.59 9.05
C ALA A 356 -14.51 41.08 9.51
N MET A 357 -13.45 41.50 10.23
CA MET A 357 -13.33 42.90 10.69
C MET A 357 -13.05 43.90 9.53
N ASP A 358 -12.47 43.40 8.43
CA ASP A 358 -12.24 44.19 7.22
C ASP A 358 -13.45 44.21 6.27
N ASN A 359 -14.61 43.69 6.68
CA ASN A 359 -15.81 43.48 5.84
C ASN A 359 -15.54 42.69 4.54
N ARG A 360 -14.57 41.81 4.56
CA ARG A 360 -14.29 40.87 3.45
C ARG A 360 -15.12 39.60 3.67
N GLU A 361 -15.67 39.05 2.60
CA GLU A 361 -16.32 37.74 2.65
C GLU A 361 -15.30 36.67 3.07
N VAL A 362 -15.67 35.85 4.07
CA VAL A 362 -14.83 34.79 4.66
C VAL A 362 -15.12 33.44 4.00
#